data_20f9b396a6df1d61a7102d03d39db166
#
_entry.id   20f9b396a6df1d61a7102d03d39db166
#
_cell.length_a   1.000
_cell.length_b   1.000
_cell.length_c   1.000
_cell.angle_alpha   90.00
_cell.angle_beta   90.00
_cell.angle_gamma   90.00
#
_symmetry.space_group_name_H-M   'P 1'
#
loop_
_entity.id
_entity.type
_entity.pdbx_description
1 polymer ?
#
loop_
_entity_poly.entity_id
_entity_poly.type
_entity_poly.pdbx_seq_one_letter_code
_entity_poly.pdbx_strand_id
1 'polypeptide(L)'
;MERTGSTTRRGFIGGATAVAATAALGGTARAAGRSAGGRSVAVLGGGVAGLTAAHELAERGFKVTVYERKDALGGKARSMDVPGTGAGGRRALPGEHGFRFIPGIYHNLPDTLRRIPFPGNPNGCWDNLIAPSETLVARTGREDIRLPIPGGSRRPSPLTLDDLRRTLIGFFETSFRVPAYEVVYFAERFLVWLTSCEERRTRDWENVPWWEFTRAARMSADYQRLLCIGLTRNIVATKAEVASTRTVATLGEAFVFNGLGLGADGPIDRLLNAPTNEAWIGPWVTYLRSLGVEFHTGWAVKDLQLEGGRISGAVLEDSDGARHTAEADWFVSAMPVEHARTTWNADVRAADPQLARCDKLRTDWMTGIQFYLSEPTPIVHGHINHIDSPWSITSISQAQFWSGHDFRRDFGDGTTADCLSCDISEWDKPGILYGKTAKQCTREEVAKEVWAQLKAGLDDTGREVLKDSVLQSWFLDPAVQLGGGRATNDEQLLIHPVGTWPNRPTSRTAIPNFFLSGDYVQVDIDLATMEGANASARQAVNALLEEAGSGAERCTVTSLYRPRELEGFKQRDRLRWRLGLGNAFDVG
;
A
#
# COMPACT_ATOMS: atom_id res chain seq x y z
N MET A 1 66.68 -31.97 -10.46
CA MET A 1 66.78 -32.51 -9.11
C MET A 1 65.31 -32.68 -8.70
N GLU A 2 64.72 -33.82 -8.98
CA GLU A 2 64.60 -35.02 -8.13
C GLU A 2 63.88 -34.71 -6.82
N ARG A 3 62.81 -35.38 -6.39
CA ARG A 3 62.28 -36.74 -6.62
C ARG A 3 60.81 -36.72 -6.05
N THR A 4 59.79 -37.21 -6.69
CA THR A 4 59.27 -38.59 -6.82
C THR A 4 58.65 -39.20 -5.56
N GLY A 5 57.44 -39.79 -5.76
CA GLY A 5 56.86 -40.87 -4.97
C GLY A 5 55.36 -40.75 -4.88
N SER A 6 54.50 -41.22 -5.73
CA SER A 6 54.16 -42.56 -6.29
C SER A 6 53.67 -43.58 -5.25
N THR A 7 52.51 -44.08 -5.54
CA THR A 7 51.92 -45.46 -5.50
C THR A 7 50.75 -45.62 -4.56
N THR A 8 49.72 -46.45 -4.78
CA THR A 8 49.19 -47.29 -5.89
C THR A 8 47.82 -47.82 -5.53
N ARG A 9 47.07 -48.16 -6.56
CA ARG A 9 45.82 -48.93 -6.69
C ARG A 9 45.69 -50.22 -5.86
N ARG A 10 44.40 -50.55 -5.59
CA ARG A 10 43.67 -51.82 -5.80
C ARG A 10 42.36 -51.73 -5.01
N GLY A 11 41.12 -51.85 -5.48
CA GLY A 11 40.57 -52.79 -6.46
C GLY A 11 39.86 -53.95 -5.75
N PHE A 12 38.50 -53.93 -5.61
CA PHE A 12 37.72 -55.16 -5.61
C PHE A 12 36.28 -54.91 -6.10
N ILE A 13 35.86 -55.81 -6.93
CA ILE A 13 34.59 -55.87 -7.65
C ILE A 13 33.60 -56.65 -6.76
N GLY A 14 32.30 -56.30 -6.86
CA GLY A 14 31.28 -57.26 -6.58
C GLY A 14 29.92 -56.73 -6.08
N GLY A 15 28.87 -56.92 -6.87
CA GLY A 15 27.52 -57.08 -6.36
C GLY A 15 26.49 -55.98 -6.76
N ALA A 16 25.90 -56.17 -7.93
CA ALA A 16 24.68 -55.46 -8.32
C ALA A 16 23.48 -55.89 -7.47
N THR A 17 22.80 -54.96 -6.85
CA THR A 17 21.38 -55.10 -6.51
C THR A 17 20.70 -53.76 -6.72
N ALA A 18 19.79 -53.69 -7.69
CA ALA A 18 18.94 -52.58 -7.98
C ALA A 18 17.95 -52.36 -6.83
N VAL A 19 18.07 -51.25 -6.13
CA VAL A 19 17.02 -50.73 -5.27
C VAL A 19 16.55 -49.39 -5.87
N ALA A 20 15.30 -49.41 -6.35
CA ALA A 20 14.62 -48.23 -6.79
C ALA A 20 14.50 -47.24 -5.62
N ALA A 21 15.30 -46.18 -5.68
CA ALA A 21 15.14 -45.03 -4.77
C ALA A 21 14.02 -44.14 -5.32
N THR A 22 12.81 -44.28 -4.78
CA THR A 22 11.77 -43.26 -4.83
C THR A 22 12.31 -42.03 -4.11
N ALA A 23 12.61 -41.00 -4.89
CA ALA A 23 12.91 -39.68 -4.36
C ALA A 23 11.65 -39.16 -3.65
N ALA A 24 11.59 -39.33 -2.34
CA ALA A 24 10.67 -38.60 -1.49
C ALA A 24 11.11 -37.15 -1.48
N LEU A 25 10.36 -36.31 -2.17
CA LEU A 25 10.37 -34.86 -1.96
C LEU A 25 10.01 -34.63 -0.48
N GLY A 26 11.02 -34.46 0.34
CA GLY A 26 10.89 -34.04 1.72
C GLY A 26 10.48 -32.56 1.77
N GLY A 27 9.23 -32.28 1.43
CA GLY A 27 8.56 -31.11 1.95
C GLY A 27 8.54 -31.25 3.48
N THR A 28 9.16 -30.35 4.20
CA THR A 28 8.99 -30.23 5.65
C THR A 28 7.50 -30.09 5.92
N ALA A 29 6.84 -31.18 6.27
CA ALA A 29 5.50 -31.16 6.80
C ALA A 29 5.56 -30.29 8.06
N ARG A 30 5.13 -29.04 7.93
CA ARG A 30 4.86 -28.14 9.04
C ARG A 30 3.90 -28.89 9.96
N ALA A 31 4.29 -29.12 11.18
CA ALA A 31 3.46 -29.83 12.16
C ALA A 31 2.09 -29.14 12.16
N ALA A 32 1.08 -29.85 11.68
CA ALA A 32 -0.30 -29.41 11.77
C ALA A 32 -0.63 -29.23 13.25
N GLY A 33 -0.64 -27.99 13.71
CA GLY A 33 -1.16 -27.62 15.00
C GLY A 33 -2.55 -28.25 15.15
N ARG A 34 -2.95 -28.61 16.36
CA ARG A 34 -4.28 -29.14 16.64
C ARG A 34 -5.30 -28.27 15.89
N SER A 35 -6.04 -28.91 14.98
CA SER A 35 -7.10 -28.26 14.19
C SER A 35 -7.98 -27.42 15.12
N ALA A 36 -8.37 -26.24 14.67
CA ALA A 36 -9.27 -25.33 15.40
C ALA A 36 -10.70 -25.87 15.58
N GLY A 37 -10.87 -27.18 15.51
CA GLY A 37 -12.08 -27.90 15.92
C GLY A 37 -13.36 -27.44 15.26
N GLY A 38 -13.37 -27.22 13.92
CA GLY A 38 -14.58 -26.87 13.17
C GLY A 38 -15.13 -25.47 13.43
N ARG A 39 -14.35 -24.57 14.05
CA ARG A 39 -14.76 -23.19 14.33
C ARG A 39 -14.85 -22.37 13.04
N SER A 40 -15.97 -21.69 12.84
CA SER A 40 -16.29 -20.88 11.67
C SER A 40 -15.90 -19.41 11.88
N VAL A 41 -15.47 -18.76 10.80
CA VAL A 41 -15.14 -17.32 10.78
C VAL A 41 -15.85 -16.63 9.65
N ALA A 42 -16.60 -15.58 9.96
CA ALA A 42 -17.16 -14.64 8.98
C ALA A 42 -16.19 -13.46 8.82
N VAL A 43 -15.65 -13.28 7.61
CA VAL A 43 -14.82 -12.13 7.24
C VAL A 43 -15.69 -11.14 6.47
N LEU A 44 -15.84 -9.94 7.00
CA LEU A 44 -16.73 -8.90 6.49
C LEU A 44 -15.93 -7.88 5.68
N GLY A 45 -15.89 -8.06 4.36
CA GLY A 45 -15.11 -7.30 3.38
C GLY A 45 -14.06 -8.18 2.68
N GLY A 46 -14.03 -8.14 1.35
CA GLY A 46 -13.17 -8.94 0.47
C GLY A 46 -11.98 -8.16 -0.11
N GLY A 47 -11.53 -7.08 0.55
CA GLY A 47 -10.30 -6.34 0.20
C GLY A 47 -9.03 -7.05 0.69
N VAL A 48 -7.86 -6.39 0.55
CA VAL A 48 -6.56 -6.94 0.97
C VAL A 48 -6.57 -7.43 2.42
N ALA A 49 -7.20 -6.67 3.33
CA ALA A 49 -7.32 -7.05 4.74
C ALA A 49 -8.12 -8.35 4.91
N GLY A 50 -9.29 -8.45 4.25
CA GLY A 50 -10.14 -9.63 4.34
C GLY A 50 -9.53 -10.86 3.70
N LEU A 51 -8.92 -10.71 2.52
CA LEU A 51 -8.20 -11.80 1.85
C LEU A 51 -7.01 -12.27 2.67
N THR A 52 -6.28 -11.35 3.35
CA THR A 52 -5.20 -11.72 4.28
C THR A 52 -5.74 -12.49 5.49
N ALA A 53 -6.80 -12.01 6.13
CA ALA A 53 -7.41 -12.71 7.26
C ALA A 53 -7.88 -14.10 6.85
N ALA A 54 -8.54 -14.22 5.70
CA ALA A 54 -8.98 -15.51 5.16
C ALA A 54 -7.80 -16.46 4.87
N HIS A 55 -6.72 -15.94 4.29
CA HIS A 55 -5.49 -16.69 4.00
C HIS A 55 -4.88 -17.26 5.30
N GLU A 56 -4.62 -16.39 6.25
CA GLU A 56 -3.99 -16.78 7.51
C GLU A 56 -4.86 -17.74 8.33
N LEU A 57 -6.18 -17.57 8.33
CA LEU A 57 -7.10 -18.45 9.02
C LEU A 57 -7.28 -19.80 8.34
N ALA A 58 -7.44 -19.82 7.00
CA ALA A 58 -7.61 -21.06 6.24
C ALA A 58 -6.38 -21.97 6.32
N GLU A 59 -5.16 -21.42 6.21
CA GLU A 59 -3.92 -22.19 6.42
C GLU A 59 -3.80 -22.78 7.84
N ARG A 60 -4.54 -22.22 8.81
CA ARG A 60 -4.60 -22.68 10.21
C ARG A 60 -5.80 -23.56 10.52
N GLY A 61 -6.54 -23.99 9.47
CA GLY A 61 -7.63 -24.96 9.56
C GLY A 61 -8.96 -24.41 10.08
N PHE A 62 -9.18 -23.08 9.99
CA PHE A 62 -10.50 -22.51 10.24
C PHE A 62 -11.36 -22.60 8.98
N LYS A 63 -12.69 -22.77 9.16
CA LYS A 63 -13.67 -22.65 8.09
C LYS A 63 -13.99 -21.17 7.90
N VAL A 64 -13.64 -20.61 6.75
CA VAL A 64 -13.75 -19.17 6.50
C VAL A 64 -14.76 -18.89 5.40
N THR A 65 -15.67 -17.94 5.65
CA THR A 65 -16.58 -17.38 4.67
C THR A 65 -16.36 -15.87 4.59
N VAL A 66 -16.10 -15.35 3.37
CA VAL A 66 -15.88 -13.93 3.09
C VAL A 66 -17.11 -13.34 2.43
N TYR A 67 -17.59 -12.21 2.95
CA TYR A 67 -18.71 -11.44 2.41
C TYR A 67 -18.22 -10.12 1.84
N GLU A 68 -18.47 -9.87 0.56
CA GLU A 68 -18.06 -8.65 -0.16
C GLU A 68 -19.26 -8.00 -0.84
N ARG A 69 -19.44 -6.68 -0.62
CA ARG A 69 -20.57 -5.91 -1.17
C ARG A 69 -20.54 -5.76 -2.69
N LYS A 70 -19.34 -5.80 -3.30
CA LYS A 70 -19.16 -5.72 -4.76
C LYS A 70 -19.22 -7.10 -5.38
N ASP A 71 -19.34 -7.14 -6.68
CA ASP A 71 -19.29 -8.36 -7.50
C ASP A 71 -17.87 -8.92 -7.65
N ALA A 72 -16.85 -8.15 -7.27
CA ALA A 72 -15.44 -8.49 -7.39
C ALA A 72 -14.68 -8.33 -6.07
N LEU A 73 -13.71 -9.22 -5.84
CA LEU A 73 -12.79 -9.22 -4.70
C LEU A 73 -11.57 -8.33 -4.95
N GLY A 74 -10.81 -8.03 -3.89
CA GLY A 74 -9.59 -7.22 -3.94
C GLY A 74 -9.75 -5.78 -3.43
N GLY A 75 -10.99 -5.32 -3.20
CA GLY A 75 -11.27 -3.98 -2.69
C GLY A 75 -10.67 -2.88 -3.56
N LYS A 76 -10.03 -1.90 -2.95
CA LYS A 76 -9.35 -0.78 -3.65
C LYS A 76 -8.06 -1.21 -4.38
N ALA A 77 -7.59 -2.45 -4.17
CA ALA A 77 -6.39 -2.95 -4.83
C ALA A 77 -6.67 -3.72 -6.14
N ARG A 78 -7.93 -3.94 -6.52
CA ARG A 78 -8.26 -4.69 -7.73
C ARG A 78 -8.06 -3.88 -9.01
N SER A 79 -7.86 -4.57 -10.14
CA SER A 79 -8.14 -4.03 -11.47
C SER A 79 -9.61 -4.29 -11.86
N MET A 80 -10.05 -3.59 -12.89
CA MET A 80 -11.44 -3.64 -13.40
C MET A 80 -11.42 -3.75 -14.92
N ASP A 81 -12.38 -4.45 -15.49
CA ASP A 81 -12.61 -4.42 -16.92
C ASP A 81 -13.31 -3.12 -17.32
N VAL A 82 -12.79 -2.42 -18.31
CA VAL A 82 -13.46 -1.25 -18.90
C VAL A 82 -14.62 -1.73 -19.75
N PRO A 83 -15.88 -1.42 -19.39
CA PRO A 83 -17.03 -2.00 -20.04
C PRO A 83 -17.09 -1.70 -21.55
N GLY A 84 -17.42 -2.72 -22.36
CA GLY A 84 -17.65 -2.57 -23.79
C GLY A 84 -16.39 -2.38 -24.65
N THR A 85 -15.19 -2.54 -24.10
CA THR A 85 -13.94 -2.33 -24.84
C THR A 85 -13.34 -3.61 -25.44
N GLY A 86 -13.68 -4.79 -24.93
CA GLY A 86 -13.18 -6.07 -25.46
C GLY A 86 -13.80 -6.40 -26.82
N ALA A 87 -12.98 -6.76 -27.81
CA ALA A 87 -13.43 -7.15 -29.14
C ALA A 87 -12.53 -8.21 -29.77
N GLY A 88 -13.07 -8.99 -30.70
CA GLY A 88 -12.30 -10.00 -31.45
C GLY A 88 -11.66 -11.09 -30.59
N GLY A 89 -12.29 -11.48 -29.48
CA GLY A 89 -11.78 -12.46 -28.53
C GLY A 89 -10.73 -11.93 -27.56
N ARG A 90 -10.39 -10.64 -27.62
CA ARG A 90 -9.52 -9.97 -26.66
C ARG A 90 -10.29 -9.55 -25.42
N ARG A 91 -9.59 -9.46 -24.29
CA ARG A 91 -10.13 -8.98 -23.02
C ARG A 91 -10.46 -7.49 -23.10
N ALA A 92 -11.31 -7.01 -22.20
CA ALA A 92 -11.54 -5.59 -22.04
C ALA A 92 -10.23 -4.86 -21.66
N LEU A 93 -10.16 -3.57 -21.95
CA LEU A 93 -9.05 -2.72 -21.47
C LEU A 93 -9.04 -2.74 -19.94
N PRO A 94 -7.85 -2.87 -19.30
CA PRO A 94 -7.74 -2.93 -17.85
C PRO A 94 -7.83 -1.52 -17.24
N GLY A 95 -8.80 -1.31 -16.36
CA GLY A 95 -8.90 -0.14 -15.49
C GLY A 95 -8.36 -0.45 -14.10
N GLU A 96 -7.91 0.57 -13.38
CA GLU A 96 -7.39 0.45 -12.02
C GLU A 96 -7.99 1.54 -11.13
N HIS A 97 -8.22 1.24 -9.85
CA HIS A 97 -8.57 2.27 -8.85
C HIS A 97 -7.43 3.29 -8.67
N GLY A 98 -6.21 2.88 -8.93
CA GLY A 98 -4.94 3.60 -8.95
C GLY A 98 -3.83 2.60 -9.25
N PHE A 99 -2.66 3.06 -9.70
CA PHE A 99 -1.53 2.17 -9.96
C PHE A 99 -0.96 1.57 -8.66
N ARG A 100 -0.19 0.47 -8.79
CA ARG A 100 0.40 -0.21 -7.63
C ARG A 100 1.79 0.34 -7.35
N PHE A 101 2.08 0.55 -6.06
CA PHE A 101 3.38 0.89 -5.51
C PHE A 101 3.64 -0.04 -4.32
N ILE A 102 4.63 -0.93 -4.44
CA ILE A 102 4.96 -1.94 -3.43
C ILE A 102 6.41 -1.73 -3.00
N PRO A 103 6.67 -0.74 -2.14
CA PRO A 103 8.04 -0.35 -1.76
C PRO A 103 8.75 -1.42 -0.93
N GLY A 104 10.08 -1.35 -0.93
CA GLY A 104 10.93 -2.28 -0.18
C GLY A 104 10.78 -2.22 1.34
N ILE A 105 10.08 -1.21 1.86
CA ILE A 105 9.72 -1.12 3.29
C ILE A 105 8.57 -2.06 3.68
N TYR A 106 7.88 -2.65 2.70
CA TYR A 106 6.83 -3.65 2.94
C TYR A 106 7.47 -5.00 3.23
N HIS A 107 6.96 -5.71 4.23
CA HIS A 107 7.43 -7.03 4.65
C HIS A 107 6.30 -8.05 4.78
N ASN A 108 5.15 -7.63 5.31
CA ASN A 108 4.04 -8.52 5.59
C ASN A 108 3.29 -8.90 4.30
N LEU A 109 3.03 -7.94 3.44
CA LEU A 109 2.43 -8.19 2.12
C LEU A 109 3.36 -9.02 1.21
N PRO A 110 4.65 -8.73 1.08
CA PRO A 110 5.61 -9.58 0.38
C PRO A 110 5.65 -11.02 0.86
N ASP A 111 5.58 -11.27 2.16
CA ASP A 111 5.48 -12.64 2.69
C ASP A 111 4.19 -13.33 2.21
N THR A 112 3.06 -12.62 2.22
CA THR A 112 1.80 -13.14 1.65
C THR A 112 1.93 -13.44 0.16
N LEU A 113 2.53 -12.54 -0.64
CA LEU A 113 2.72 -12.74 -2.08
C LEU A 113 3.54 -13.99 -2.40
N ARG A 114 4.58 -14.28 -1.59
CA ARG A 114 5.41 -15.49 -1.76
C ARG A 114 4.65 -16.79 -1.49
N ARG A 115 3.58 -16.75 -0.71
CA ARG A 115 2.75 -17.92 -0.38
C ARG A 115 1.58 -18.15 -1.33
N ILE A 116 1.27 -17.18 -2.20
CA ILE A 116 0.22 -17.32 -3.23
C ILE A 116 0.80 -18.03 -4.44
N PRO A 117 0.40 -19.27 -4.76
CA PRO A 117 0.92 -19.99 -5.92
C PRO A 117 0.62 -19.26 -7.24
N PHE A 118 1.60 -19.22 -8.12
CA PHE A 118 1.46 -18.68 -9.46
C PHE A 118 2.16 -19.58 -10.48
N PRO A 119 1.51 -19.97 -11.61
CA PRO A 119 2.10 -20.85 -12.60
C PRO A 119 3.44 -20.32 -13.15
N GLY A 120 4.48 -21.14 -13.08
CA GLY A 120 5.82 -20.79 -13.57
C GLY A 120 6.69 -19.96 -12.59
N ASN A 121 6.15 -19.49 -11.48
CA ASN A 121 6.85 -18.67 -10.51
C ASN A 121 7.23 -19.47 -9.25
N PRO A 122 8.52 -19.69 -8.96
CA PRO A 122 8.94 -20.45 -7.78
C PRO A 122 8.60 -19.76 -6.44
N ASN A 123 8.50 -18.42 -6.43
CA ASN A 123 8.13 -17.64 -5.26
C ASN A 123 6.69 -17.07 -5.37
N GLY A 124 5.81 -17.74 -6.10
CA GLY A 124 4.40 -17.35 -6.22
C GLY A 124 4.21 -15.97 -6.86
N CYS A 125 3.18 -15.24 -6.42
CA CYS A 125 2.89 -13.90 -6.95
C CYS A 125 4.00 -12.87 -6.69
N TRP A 126 4.95 -13.14 -5.80
CA TRP A 126 6.11 -12.29 -5.57
C TRP A 126 6.95 -12.08 -6.84
N ASP A 127 7.09 -13.12 -7.66
CA ASP A 127 7.88 -13.06 -8.90
C ASP A 127 7.20 -12.23 -10.00
N ASN A 128 5.97 -11.80 -9.79
CA ASN A 128 5.28 -10.83 -10.65
C ASN A 128 5.65 -9.37 -10.34
N LEU A 129 6.53 -9.12 -9.36
CA LEU A 129 7.00 -7.79 -9.04
C LEU A 129 8.21 -7.41 -9.88
N ILE A 130 8.15 -6.25 -10.52
CA ILE A 130 9.23 -5.67 -11.33
C ILE A 130 9.70 -4.38 -10.66
N ALA A 131 11.03 -4.19 -10.58
CA ALA A 131 11.61 -2.96 -10.12
C ALA A 131 11.72 -1.95 -11.27
N PRO A 132 11.21 -0.72 -11.12
CA PRO A 132 11.54 0.36 -12.02
C PRO A 132 12.99 0.82 -11.81
N SER A 133 13.58 1.47 -12.82
CA SER A 133 14.98 1.94 -12.76
C SER A 133 15.13 3.40 -12.40
N GLU A 134 14.08 4.18 -12.59
CA GLU A 134 14.09 5.64 -12.36
C GLU A 134 12.72 6.14 -11.89
N THR A 135 12.69 7.35 -11.37
CA THR A 135 11.48 8.15 -11.16
C THR A 135 11.66 9.53 -11.77
N LEU A 136 10.58 10.15 -12.20
CA LEU A 136 10.57 11.48 -12.78
C LEU A 136 9.79 12.44 -11.88
N VAL A 137 10.37 13.60 -11.58
CA VAL A 137 9.66 14.76 -11.06
C VAL A 137 9.46 15.72 -12.23
N ALA A 138 8.27 15.73 -12.82
CA ALA A 138 7.89 16.62 -13.90
C ALA A 138 7.58 18.01 -13.35
N ARG A 139 8.18 19.05 -13.96
CA ARG A 139 8.12 20.43 -13.49
C ARG A 139 7.71 21.37 -14.60
N THR A 140 6.66 22.13 -14.40
CA THR A 140 6.15 23.08 -15.39
C THR A 140 7.09 24.27 -15.60
N GLY A 141 7.48 24.53 -16.84
CA GLY A 141 8.33 25.67 -17.26
C GLY A 141 9.80 25.54 -16.84
N ARG A 142 10.23 24.33 -16.46
CA ARG A 142 11.59 24.07 -15.98
C ARG A 142 12.04 22.66 -16.36
N GLU A 143 13.35 22.42 -16.33
CA GLU A 143 13.90 21.08 -16.55
C GLU A 143 13.39 20.09 -15.50
N ASP A 144 12.94 18.92 -15.95
CA ASP A 144 12.52 17.81 -15.12
C ASP A 144 13.69 17.21 -14.30
N ILE A 145 13.36 16.58 -13.18
CA ILE A 145 14.35 15.88 -12.36
C ILE A 145 14.15 14.38 -12.54
N ARG A 146 15.15 13.71 -13.14
CA ARG A 146 15.22 12.25 -13.23
C ARG A 146 16.08 11.72 -12.11
N LEU A 147 15.54 10.79 -11.34
CA LEU A 147 16.20 10.19 -10.19
C LEU A 147 16.35 8.69 -10.44
N PRO A 148 17.58 8.16 -10.47
CA PRO A 148 17.78 6.72 -10.53
C PRO A 148 17.28 6.09 -9.23
N ILE A 149 16.61 4.95 -9.33
CA ILE A 149 16.21 4.15 -8.18
C ILE A 149 17.40 3.30 -7.75
N PRO A 150 17.94 3.52 -6.54
CA PRO A 150 19.12 2.77 -6.10
C PRO A 150 18.79 1.29 -5.90
N GLY A 151 19.63 0.42 -6.42
CA GLY A 151 19.51 -1.03 -6.31
C GLY A 151 19.83 -1.62 -4.94
N GLY A 152 19.67 -0.84 -3.86
CA GLY A 152 19.80 -1.33 -2.48
C GLY A 152 21.20 -1.82 -2.13
N SER A 153 22.24 -0.98 -2.17
CA SER A 153 23.57 -1.33 -1.67
C SER A 153 23.58 -1.22 -0.14
N ARG A 154 23.77 -2.36 0.53
CA ARG A 154 23.91 -2.43 1.98
C ARG A 154 25.14 -1.63 2.42
N ARG A 155 24.96 -0.62 3.27
CA ARG A 155 26.07 0.08 3.91
C ARG A 155 26.53 -0.69 5.14
N PRO A 156 27.86 -0.67 5.45
CA PRO A 156 28.36 -1.31 6.65
C PRO A 156 27.83 -0.64 7.91
N SER A 157 27.47 -1.44 8.91
CA SER A 157 27.17 -1.02 10.30
C SER A 157 28.48 -0.96 11.11
N PRO A 158 28.61 -0.09 12.13
CA PRO A 158 27.58 0.77 12.69
C PRO A 158 27.38 2.10 11.93
N LEU A 159 26.14 2.57 11.90
CA LEU A 159 25.76 3.87 11.31
C LEU A 159 25.97 4.97 12.36
N THR A 160 26.85 5.94 12.12
CA THR A 160 26.99 7.09 13.01
C THR A 160 25.93 8.17 12.69
N LEU A 161 25.64 9.03 13.65
CA LEU A 161 24.74 10.16 13.42
C LEU A 161 25.25 11.11 12.32
N ASP A 162 26.58 11.27 12.23
CA ASP A 162 27.24 12.06 11.21
C ASP A 162 27.15 11.42 9.80
N ASP A 163 27.21 10.09 9.71
CA ASP A 163 27.01 9.38 8.45
C ASP A 163 25.56 9.53 7.99
N LEU A 164 24.62 9.44 8.91
CA LEU A 164 23.20 9.61 8.62
C LEU A 164 22.92 11.04 8.14
N ARG A 165 23.45 12.05 8.84
CA ARG A 165 23.32 13.46 8.46
C ARG A 165 23.87 13.74 7.07
N ARG A 166 25.09 13.29 6.79
CA ARG A 166 25.72 13.44 5.46
C ARG A 166 24.91 12.73 4.37
N THR A 167 24.39 11.56 4.69
CA THR A 167 23.56 10.81 3.73
C THR A 167 22.25 11.52 3.44
N LEU A 168 21.58 12.06 4.46
CA LEU A 168 20.35 12.84 4.28
C LEU A 168 20.60 14.09 3.44
N ILE A 169 21.64 14.86 3.76
CA ILE A 169 22.02 16.05 3.00
C ILE A 169 22.30 15.66 1.54
N GLY A 170 23.17 14.67 1.30
CA GLY A 170 23.53 14.24 -0.05
C GLY A 170 22.33 13.71 -0.86
N PHE A 171 21.43 12.98 -0.20
CA PHE A 171 20.20 12.50 -0.84
C PHE A 171 19.29 13.66 -1.28
N PHE A 172 18.99 14.59 -0.38
CA PHE A 172 18.08 15.70 -0.69
C PHE A 172 18.72 16.74 -1.62
N GLU A 173 20.02 17.02 -1.51
CA GLU A 173 20.74 17.93 -2.39
C GLU A 173 20.78 17.42 -3.83
N THR A 174 21.08 16.15 -4.01
CA THR A 174 21.13 15.52 -5.33
C THR A 174 19.74 15.34 -5.95
N SER A 175 18.76 14.99 -5.12
CA SER A 175 17.43 14.59 -5.58
C SER A 175 16.51 15.77 -5.90
N PHE A 176 16.65 16.92 -5.25
CA PHE A 176 15.56 17.91 -5.28
C PHE A 176 15.93 19.31 -5.80
N ARG A 177 17.19 19.62 -6.06
CA ARG A 177 17.65 20.95 -6.55
C ARG A 177 17.07 22.13 -5.73
N VAL A 178 16.89 21.91 -4.43
CA VAL A 178 16.46 22.92 -3.45
C VAL A 178 17.71 23.68 -2.97
N PRO A 179 17.63 24.96 -2.56
CA PRO A 179 18.78 25.68 -2.00
C PRO A 179 19.48 24.90 -0.89
N ALA A 180 20.83 24.82 -0.93
CA ALA A 180 21.62 23.95 -0.05
C ALA A 180 21.33 24.20 1.45
N TYR A 181 21.11 25.46 1.87
CA TYR A 181 20.79 25.76 3.26
C TYR A 181 19.42 25.18 3.70
N GLU A 182 18.44 25.12 2.80
CA GLU A 182 17.13 24.52 3.05
C GLU A 182 17.21 23.01 3.13
N VAL A 183 18.07 22.38 2.31
CA VAL A 183 18.37 20.95 2.39
C VAL A 183 18.98 20.59 3.75
N VAL A 184 19.98 21.37 4.20
CA VAL A 184 20.60 21.18 5.52
C VAL A 184 19.56 21.33 6.60
N TYR A 185 18.72 22.36 6.52
CA TYR A 185 17.65 22.60 7.51
C TYR A 185 16.68 21.41 7.56
N PHE A 186 16.22 20.91 6.40
CA PHE A 186 15.33 19.74 6.33
C PHE A 186 15.96 18.50 6.95
N ALA A 187 17.25 18.25 6.65
CA ALA A 187 17.99 17.15 7.25
C ALA A 187 18.09 17.26 8.78
N GLU A 188 18.31 18.46 9.32
CA GLU A 188 18.30 18.70 10.79
C GLU A 188 16.92 18.44 11.39
N ARG A 189 15.82 18.90 10.74
CA ARG A 189 14.45 18.57 11.18
C ARG A 189 14.22 17.06 11.19
N PHE A 190 14.73 16.38 10.18
CA PHE A 190 14.61 14.92 10.10
C PHE A 190 15.42 14.22 11.21
N LEU A 191 16.59 14.75 11.59
CA LEU A 191 17.35 14.25 12.75
C LEU A 191 16.62 14.48 14.07
N VAL A 192 15.89 15.59 14.23
CA VAL A 192 15.00 15.78 15.38
C VAL A 192 13.99 14.64 15.47
N TRP A 193 13.35 14.27 14.35
CA TRP A 193 12.44 13.14 14.30
C TRP A 193 13.14 11.82 14.66
N LEU A 194 14.26 11.50 14.03
CA LEU A 194 14.97 10.24 14.21
C LEU A 194 15.45 10.02 15.65
N THR A 195 15.77 11.09 16.35
CA THR A 195 16.24 11.06 17.74
C THR A 195 15.13 11.26 18.78
N SER A 196 13.88 11.51 18.34
CA SER A 196 12.72 11.65 19.21
C SER A 196 12.30 10.33 19.81
N CYS A 197 12.00 10.32 21.11
CA CYS A 197 11.43 9.17 21.81
C CYS A 197 9.97 8.91 21.38
N GLU A 198 9.48 7.71 21.64
CA GLU A 198 8.12 7.32 21.25
C GLU A 198 7.04 8.19 21.88
N GLU A 199 7.23 8.59 23.12
CA GLU A 199 6.30 9.50 23.82
C GLU A 199 6.19 10.86 23.12
N ARG A 200 7.33 11.42 22.66
CA ARG A 200 7.33 12.68 21.89
C ARG A 200 6.71 12.47 20.50
N ARG A 201 7.00 11.37 19.84
CA ARG A 201 6.43 11.03 18.52
C ARG A 201 4.91 10.94 18.57
N THR A 202 4.36 10.27 19.61
CA THR A 202 2.92 9.99 19.73
C THR A 202 2.12 11.11 20.37
N ARG A 203 2.73 11.98 21.19
CA ARG A 203 2.02 13.04 21.91
C ARG A 203 2.30 14.43 21.35
N ASP A 204 3.55 14.71 20.97
CA ASP A 204 3.92 16.02 20.47
C ASP A 204 3.80 16.04 18.94
N TRP A 205 4.59 15.22 18.23
CA TRP A 205 4.65 15.24 16.76
C TRP A 205 3.38 14.74 16.09
N GLU A 206 2.59 13.91 16.73
CA GLU A 206 1.25 13.54 16.26
C GLU A 206 0.33 14.75 16.11
N ASN A 207 0.50 15.77 16.95
CA ASN A 207 -0.33 16.97 16.99
C ASN A 207 0.29 18.19 16.30
N VAL A 208 1.44 18.02 15.64
CA VAL A 208 2.11 19.07 14.86
C VAL A 208 1.98 18.76 13.38
N PRO A 209 1.39 19.65 12.55
CA PRO A 209 1.34 19.50 11.11
C PRO A 209 2.74 19.40 10.49
N TRP A 210 2.87 18.58 9.44
CA TRP A 210 4.13 18.45 8.69
C TRP A 210 4.65 19.80 8.18
N TRP A 211 3.75 20.66 7.71
CA TRP A 211 4.05 22.02 7.28
C TRP A 211 4.72 22.87 8.36
N GLU A 212 4.23 22.79 9.60
CA GLU A 212 4.81 23.49 10.74
C GLU A 212 6.12 22.85 11.20
N PHE A 213 6.18 21.52 11.29
CA PHE A 213 7.39 20.80 11.67
C PHE A 213 8.55 21.13 10.74
N THR A 214 8.31 21.21 9.45
CA THR A 214 9.31 21.53 8.42
C THR A 214 9.51 23.04 8.24
N ARG A 215 8.73 23.89 8.91
CA ARG A 215 8.70 25.37 8.78
C ARG A 215 8.53 25.83 7.33
N ALA A 216 7.75 25.11 6.56
CA ALA A 216 7.56 25.30 5.14
C ALA A 216 7.20 26.74 4.74
N ALA A 217 6.40 27.45 5.53
CA ALA A 217 5.98 28.84 5.27
C ALA A 217 7.13 29.84 5.14
N ARG A 218 8.34 29.53 5.63
CA ARG A 218 9.53 30.38 5.59
C ARG A 218 10.54 29.97 4.54
N MET A 219 10.25 28.92 3.77
CA MET A 219 11.16 28.29 2.82
C MET A 219 10.74 28.61 1.39
N SER A 220 11.64 28.33 0.44
CA SER A 220 11.38 28.53 -0.99
C SER A 220 10.19 27.72 -1.50
N ALA A 221 9.63 28.14 -2.63
CA ALA A 221 8.54 27.43 -3.28
C ALA A 221 8.94 25.99 -3.66
N ASP A 222 10.19 25.76 -4.05
CA ASP A 222 10.67 24.42 -4.39
C ASP A 222 10.77 23.52 -3.15
N TYR A 223 11.22 24.04 -2.01
CA TYR A 223 11.17 23.31 -0.74
C TYR A 223 9.73 22.92 -0.38
N GLN A 224 8.81 23.88 -0.45
CA GLN A 224 7.39 23.63 -0.15
C GLN A 224 6.78 22.55 -1.05
N ARG A 225 7.05 22.63 -2.36
CA ARG A 225 6.50 21.67 -3.33
C ARG A 225 7.12 20.28 -3.19
N LEU A 226 8.45 20.19 -3.14
CA LEU A 226 9.17 18.92 -3.19
C LEU A 226 9.20 18.21 -1.85
N LEU A 227 9.52 18.91 -0.75
CA LEU A 227 9.74 18.31 0.56
C LEU A 227 8.50 18.33 1.47
N CYS A 228 7.53 19.19 1.18
CA CYS A 228 6.31 19.25 1.99
C CYS A 228 5.11 18.65 1.25
N ILE A 229 4.70 19.21 0.12
CA ILE A 229 3.52 18.76 -0.64
C ILE A 229 3.81 17.42 -1.32
N GLY A 230 4.97 17.28 -1.95
CA GLY A 230 5.38 16.07 -2.66
C GLY A 230 5.44 14.82 -1.76
N LEU A 231 5.82 14.99 -0.49
CA LEU A 231 5.87 13.89 0.48
C LEU A 231 4.53 13.64 1.20
N THR A 232 3.52 14.45 0.95
CA THR A 232 2.21 14.35 1.61
C THR A 232 1.09 14.21 0.58
N ARG A 233 0.64 15.30 -0.03
CA ARG A 233 -0.53 15.30 -0.91
C ARG A 233 -0.39 14.36 -2.11
N ASN A 234 0.77 14.35 -2.74
CA ASN A 234 1.02 13.53 -3.93
C ASN A 234 1.13 12.03 -3.62
N ILE A 235 1.53 11.65 -2.40
CA ILE A 235 1.75 10.24 -2.04
C ILE A 235 0.54 9.66 -1.29
N VAL A 236 -0.07 10.44 -0.38
CA VAL A 236 -1.06 9.93 0.58
C VAL A 236 -2.31 10.82 0.70
N ALA A 237 -2.56 11.66 -0.29
CA ALA A 237 -3.73 12.55 -0.38
C ALA A 237 -3.97 13.46 0.86
N THR A 238 -3.06 13.53 1.81
CA THR A 238 -3.18 14.38 3.00
C THR A 238 -2.45 15.70 2.77
N LYS A 239 -3.12 16.84 2.95
CA LYS A 239 -2.48 18.17 2.81
C LYS A 239 -1.40 18.36 3.87
N ALA A 240 -0.23 18.92 3.49
CA ALA A 240 0.90 19.12 4.39
C ALA A 240 0.55 19.97 5.61
N GLU A 241 -0.37 20.92 5.46
CA GLU A 241 -0.86 21.83 6.49
C GLU A 241 -1.66 21.14 7.60
N VAL A 242 -2.12 19.93 7.37
CA VAL A 242 -2.90 19.14 8.34
C VAL A 242 -2.32 17.76 8.60
N ALA A 243 -1.41 17.26 7.76
CA ALA A 243 -0.81 15.93 7.90
C ALA A 243 -0.02 15.80 9.21
N SER A 244 -0.27 14.73 9.97
CA SER A 244 0.50 14.43 11.19
C SER A 244 1.98 14.26 10.86
N THR A 245 2.84 14.98 11.55
CA THR A 245 4.30 14.81 11.47
C THR A 245 4.70 13.39 11.81
N ARG A 246 4.04 12.76 12.79
CA ARG A 246 4.31 11.36 13.15
C ARG A 246 4.14 10.44 11.95
N THR A 247 3.03 10.52 11.25
CA THR A 247 2.75 9.66 10.08
C THR A 247 3.73 9.92 8.94
N VAL A 248 3.91 11.17 8.54
CA VAL A 248 4.77 11.53 7.40
C VAL A 248 6.24 11.17 7.68
N ALA A 249 6.74 11.51 8.87
CA ALA A 249 8.12 11.25 9.23
C ALA A 249 8.40 9.75 9.50
N THR A 250 7.43 8.97 9.98
CA THR A 250 7.55 7.51 10.07
C THR A 250 7.78 6.88 8.69
N LEU A 251 7.00 7.32 7.70
CA LEU A 251 7.15 6.87 6.31
C LEU A 251 8.51 7.32 5.74
N GLY A 252 8.88 8.58 5.95
CA GLY A 252 10.17 9.12 5.52
C GLY A 252 11.36 8.38 6.14
N GLU A 253 11.30 8.07 7.45
CA GLU A 253 12.30 7.26 8.15
C GLU A 253 12.47 5.88 7.49
N ALA A 254 11.37 5.21 7.18
CA ALA A 254 11.40 3.91 6.52
C ALA A 254 12.03 3.99 5.12
N PHE A 255 11.68 4.98 4.31
CA PHE A 255 12.26 5.18 2.98
C PHE A 255 13.75 5.54 3.01
N VAL A 256 14.17 6.38 3.94
CA VAL A 256 15.61 6.71 4.12
C VAL A 256 16.40 5.45 4.41
N PHE A 257 15.94 4.62 5.34
CA PHE A 257 16.64 3.37 5.66
C PHE A 257 16.57 2.36 4.52
N ASN A 258 15.43 2.26 3.82
CA ASN A 258 15.33 1.42 2.62
C ASN A 258 16.34 1.85 1.54
N GLY A 259 16.47 3.15 1.28
CA GLY A 259 17.47 3.69 0.35
C GLY A 259 18.92 3.39 0.75
N LEU A 260 19.17 3.20 2.05
CA LEU A 260 20.45 2.73 2.59
C LEU A 260 20.61 1.19 2.56
N GLY A 261 19.62 0.46 2.06
CA GLY A 261 19.61 -1.01 2.09
C GLY A 261 19.38 -1.60 3.48
N LEU A 262 18.82 -0.81 4.42
CA LEU A 262 18.49 -1.24 5.77
C LEU A 262 17.01 -1.42 5.95
N GLY A 263 16.57 -2.54 6.55
CA GLY A 263 15.17 -2.85 6.74
C GLY A 263 14.39 -2.93 5.43
N ALA A 264 15.04 -3.37 4.36
CA ALA A 264 14.46 -3.47 3.03
C ALA A 264 14.17 -4.92 2.66
N ASP A 265 13.02 -5.17 2.05
CA ASP A 265 12.70 -6.39 1.33
C ASP A 265 12.73 -6.12 -0.18
N GLY A 266 13.92 -5.77 -0.70
CA GLY A 266 14.13 -5.44 -2.10
C GLY A 266 14.26 -3.94 -2.39
N PRO A 267 14.14 -3.52 -3.65
CA PRO A 267 14.33 -2.15 -4.08
C PRO A 267 13.27 -1.20 -3.49
N ILE A 268 13.56 0.10 -3.57
CA ILE A 268 12.70 1.15 -2.99
C ILE A 268 11.31 1.21 -3.64
N ASP A 269 11.18 0.71 -4.87
CA ASP A 269 9.94 0.68 -5.64
C ASP A 269 9.79 -0.63 -6.39
N ARG A 270 8.56 -1.14 -6.48
CA ARG A 270 8.16 -2.32 -7.24
C ARG A 270 6.75 -2.16 -7.76
N LEU A 271 6.53 -2.71 -8.95
CA LEU A 271 5.30 -2.69 -9.71
C LEU A 271 4.88 -4.11 -10.06
N LEU A 272 3.64 -4.31 -10.48
CA LEU A 272 3.17 -5.58 -11.03
C LEU A 272 3.47 -5.67 -12.53
N ASN A 273 3.77 -6.87 -13.02
CA ASN A 273 4.05 -7.18 -14.43
C ASN A 273 2.81 -7.47 -15.29
N ALA A 274 1.63 -7.25 -14.73
CA ALA A 274 0.33 -7.42 -15.38
C ALA A 274 -0.73 -6.60 -14.62
N PRO A 275 -1.97 -6.45 -15.14
CA PRO A 275 -3.08 -5.91 -14.38
C PRO A 275 -3.24 -6.60 -13.02
N THR A 276 -3.63 -5.85 -11.99
CA THR A 276 -3.58 -6.31 -10.59
C THR A 276 -4.34 -7.61 -10.36
N ASN A 277 -5.51 -7.80 -11.00
CA ASN A 277 -6.26 -9.04 -10.84
C ASN A 277 -5.53 -10.24 -11.43
N GLU A 278 -4.77 -10.06 -12.50
CA GLU A 278 -4.05 -11.14 -13.17
C GLU A 278 -2.77 -11.51 -12.44
N ALA A 279 -2.01 -10.49 -12.02
CA ALA A 279 -0.73 -10.70 -11.35
C ALA A 279 -0.86 -11.12 -9.88
N TRP A 280 -1.99 -10.81 -9.23
CA TRP A 280 -2.10 -10.97 -7.78
C TRP A 280 -3.47 -11.44 -7.27
N ILE A 281 -4.55 -10.65 -7.45
CA ILE A 281 -5.83 -10.90 -6.76
C ILE A 281 -6.50 -12.19 -7.25
N GLY A 282 -6.55 -12.44 -8.54
CA GLY A 282 -7.15 -13.66 -9.12
C GLY A 282 -6.45 -14.95 -8.66
N PRO A 283 -5.12 -15.06 -8.80
CA PRO A 283 -4.36 -16.17 -8.23
C PRO A 283 -4.60 -16.36 -6.72
N TRP A 284 -4.67 -15.27 -5.96
CA TRP A 284 -4.92 -15.33 -4.53
C TRP A 284 -6.31 -15.92 -4.20
N VAL A 285 -7.35 -15.42 -4.85
CA VAL A 285 -8.71 -15.94 -4.69
C VAL A 285 -8.79 -17.43 -5.09
N THR A 286 -8.12 -17.81 -6.17
CA THR A 286 -8.02 -19.21 -6.61
C THR A 286 -7.37 -20.08 -5.53
N TYR A 287 -6.26 -19.63 -4.97
CA TYR A 287 -5.58 -20.32 -3.88
C TYR A 287 -6.48 -20.45 -2.64
N LEU A 288 -7.14 -19.38 -2.23
CA LEU A 288 -8.03 -19.40 -1.07
C LEU A 288 -9.22 -20.37 -1.25
N ARG A 289 -9.81 -20.41 -2.45
CA ARG A 289 -10.84 -21.41 -2.80
C ARG A 289 -10.31 -22.84 -2.68
N SER A 290 -9.06 -23.09 -3.08
CA SER A 290 -8.44 -24.41 -2.93
C SER A 290 -8.22 -24.81 -1.46
N LEU A 291 -8.14 -23.84 -0.56
CA LEU A 291 -8.09 -24.03 0.90
C LEU A 291 -9.48 -24.18 1.53
N GLY A 292 -10.57 -24.11 0.74
CA GLY A 292 -11.94 -24.23 1.21
C GLY A 292 -12.56 -22.93 1.71
N VAL A 293 -11.99 -21.76 1.37
CA VAL A 293 -12.61 -20.46 1.66
C VAL A 293 -13.83 -20.24 0.75
N GLU A 294 -14.96 -19.92 1.34
CA GLU A 294 -16.20 -19.57 0.65
C GLU A 294 -16.27 -18.05 0.45
N PHE A 295 -16.78 -17.60 -0.72
CA PHE A 295 -16.93 -16.19 -1.06
C PHE A 295 -18.36 -15.87 -1.49
N HIS A 296 -18.97 -14.89 -0.85
CA HIS A 296 -20.24 -14.29 -1.23
C HIS A 296 -20.00 -12.85 -1.70
N THR A 297 -19.99 -12.65 -3.02
CA THR A 297 -19.89 -11.32 -3.64
C THR A 297 -21.29 -10.75 -3.91
N GLY A 298 -21.43 -9.42 -3.93
CA GLY A 298 -22.74 -8.75 -4.01
C GLY A 298 -23.49 -8.73 -2.67
N TRP A 299 -22.83 -9.05 -1.55
CA TRP A 299 -23.44 -9.15 -0.22
C TRP A 299 -22.90 -8.04 0.70
N ALA A 300 -23.70 -7.02 0.93
CA ALA A 300 -23.33 -5.86 1.75
C ALA A 300 -23.69 -6.07 3.22
N VAL A 301 -22.71 -5.88 4.12
CA VAL A 301 -22.96 -5.87 5.57
C VAL A 301 -23.74 -4.62 5.94
N LYS A 302 -24.86 -4.76 6.64
CA LYS A 302 -25.73 -3.67 7.06
C LYS A 302 -25.70 -3.41 8.57
N ASP A 303 -25.56 -4.47 9.37
CA ASP A 303 -25.60 -4.36 10.84
C ASP A 303 -24.90 -5.55 11.49
N LEU A 304 -24.53 -5.41 12.75
CA LEU A 304 -24.01 -6.49 13.60
C LEU A 304 -24.96 -6.71 14.78
N GLN A 305 -25.32 -7.96 15.02
CA GLN A 305 -26.15 -8.35 16.13
C GLN A 305 -25.29 -8.70 17.35
N LEU A 306 -25.56 -8.05 18.48
CA LEU A 306 -24.84 -8.27 19.74
C LEU A 306 -25.77 -8.96 20.75
N GLU A 307 -25.39 -10.15 21.21
CA GLU A 307 -26.14 -10.89 22.22
C GLU A 307 -25.17 -11.48 23.27
N GLY A 308 -25.48 -11.33 24.54
CA GLY A 308 -24.64 -11.84 25.62
C GLY A 308 -23.20 -11.31 25.61
N GLY A 309 -22.97 -10.09 25.08
CA GLY A 309 -21.64 -9.48 24.96
C GLY A 309 -20.78 -10.04 23.83
N ARG A 310 -21.37 -10.78 22.89
CA ARG A 310 -20.70 -11.36 21.71
C ARG A 310 -21.49 -11.03 20.44
N ILE A 311 -20.83 -10.95 19.29
CA ILE A 311 -21.52 -10.90 18.01
C ILE A 311 -22.19 -12.26 17.76
N SER A 312 -23.51 -12.27 17.66
CA SER A 312 -24.32 -13.46 17.32
C SER A 312 -24.50 -13.62 15.81
N GLY A 313 -24.47 -12.52 15.04
CA GLY A 313 -24.62 -12.55 13.59
C GLY A 313 -24.29 -11.21 12.93
N ALA A 314 -24.07 -11.26 11.62
CA ALA A 314 -23.98 -10.08 10.77
C ALA A 314 -25.17 -10.06 9.81
N VAL A 315 -25.92 -8.97 9.79
CA VAL A 315 -27.01 -8.76 8.84
C VAL A 315 -26.45 -8.33 7.50
N LEU A 316 -26.79 -9.08 6.48
CA LEU A 316 -26.33 -8.88 5.10
C LEU A 316 -27.51 -8.55 4.19
N GLU A 317 -27.24 -7.83 3.11
CA GLU A 317 -28.19 -7.58 2.03
C GLU A 317 -27.51 -7.94 0.70
N ASP A 318 -28.10 -8.83 -0.06
CA ASP A 318 -27.58 -9.23 -1.36
C ASP A 318 -27.94 -8.24 -2.47
N SER A 319 -27.48 -8.50 -3.70
CA SER A 319 -27.73 -7.65 -4.88
C SER A 319 -29.21 -7.51 -5.23
N ASP A 320 -30.06 -8.46 -4.82
CA ASP A 320 -31.51 -8.45 -5.06
C ASP A 320 -32.28 -7.75 -3.93
N GLY A 321 -31.56 -7.26 -2.90
CA GLY A 321 -32.12 -6.60 -1.73
C GLY A 321 -32.67 -7.56 -0.67
N ALA A 322 -32.45 -8.87 -0.81
CA ALA A 322 -32.85 -9.83 0.19
C ALA A 322 -31.91 -9.79 1.41
N ARG A 323 -32.49 -9.93 2.60
CA ARG A 323 -31.73 -9.91 3.85
C ARG A 323 -31.38 -11.32 4.30
N HIS A 324 -30.13 -11.47 4.73
CA HIS A 324 -29.55 -12.70 5.24
C HIS A 324 -28.85 -12.42 6.57
N THR A 325 -28.60 -13.46 7.36
CA THR A 325 -27.76 -13.37 8.55
C THR A 325 -26.59 -14.35 8.39
N ALA A 326 -25.37 -13.81 8.46
CA ALA A 326 -24.19 -14.64 8.58
C ALA A 326 -23.97 -15.00 10.05
N GLU A 327 -24.02 -16.27 10.37
CA GLU A 327 -23.70 -16.82 11.68
C GLU A 327 -22.29 -17.43 11.65
N ALA A 328 -21.49 -17.15 12.66
CA ALA A 328 -20.16 -17.73 12.84
C ALA A 328 -19.73 -17.66 14.31
N ASP A 329 -18.74 -18.45 14.68
CA ASP A 329 -18.13 -18.38 16.01
C ASP A 329 -17.32 -17.07 16.19
N TRP A 330 -16.71 -16.57 15.10
CA TRP A 330 -15.81 -15.43 15.07
C TRP A 330 -16.10 -14.51 13.89
N PHE A 331 -15.90 -13.21 14.09
CA PHE A 331 -16.14 -12.17 13.08
C PHE A 331 -14.92 -11.29 12.93
N VAL A 332 -14.48 -11.05 11.69
CA VAL A 332 -13.41 -10.11 11.34
C VAL A 332 -13.99 -9.01 10.45
N SER A 333 -14.11 -7.79 10.96
CA SER A 333 -14.47 -6.62 10.15
C SER A 333 -13.26 -6.14 9.37
N ALA A 334 -13.26 -6.38 8.06
CA ALA A 334 -12.18 -6.07 7.12
C ALA A 334 -12.59 -5.02 6.07
N MET A 335 -13.64 -4.27 6.37
CA MET A 335 -14.14 -3.15 5.57
C MET A 335 -13.29 -1.90 5.82
N PRO A 336 -13.18 -0.94 4.87
CA PRO A 336 -12.60 0.37 5.14
C PRO A 336 -13.47 1.14 6.15
N VAL A 337 -12.86 2.07 6.90
CA VAL A 337 -13.51 2.71 8.06
C VAL A 337 -14.81 3.44 7.72
N GLU A 338 -14.88 4.05 6.53
CA GLU A 338 -16.06 4.79 6.06
C GLU A 338 -17.31 3.88 5.93
N HIS A 339 -17.10 2.58 5.66
CA HIS A 339 -18.15 1.58 5.61
C HIS A 339 -18.28 0.81 6.93
N ALA A 340 -17.18 0.42 7.56
CA ALA A 340 -17.21 -0.35 8.80
C ALA A 340 -18.02 0.35 9.90
N ARG A 341 -17.79 1.65 10.12
CA ARG A 341 -18.46 2.43 11.15
C ARG A 341 -19.98 2.55 10.96
N THR A 342 -20.51 2.33 9.75
CA THR A 342 -21.95 2.35 9.51
C THR A 342 -22.66 1.05 9.92
N THR A 343 -21.90 -0.03 10.12
CA THR A 343 -22.41 -1.34 10.53
C THR A 343 -22.37 -1.56 12.05
N TRP A 344 -21.73 -0.65 12.79
CA TRP A 344 -21.65 -0.72 14.25
C TRP A 344 -22.80 0.08 14.87
N ASN A 345 -23.84 -0.62 15.31
CA ASN A 345 -24.99 -0.02 15.98
C ASN A 345 -24.62 0.48 17.40
N ALA A 346 -25.60 1.04 18.11
CA ALA A 346 -25.38 1.63 19.43
C ALA A 346 -24.86 0.62 20.46
N ASP A 347 -25.37 -0.63 20.43
CA ASP A 347 -25.00 -1.67 21.38
C ASP A 347 -23.56 -2.15 21.16
N VAL A 348 -23.15 -2.35 19.89
CA VAL A 348 -21.79 -2.69 19.49
C VAL A 348 -20.80 -1.59 19.90
N ARG A 349 -21.16 -0.32 19.69
CA ARG A 349 -20.33 0.83 20.10
C ARG A 349 -20.25 1.01 21.61
N ALA A 350 -21.31 0.69 22.33
CA ALA A 350 -21.33 0.74 23.80
C ALA A 350 -20.47 -0.39 24.40
N ALA A 351 -20.42 -1.56 23.75
CA ALA A 351 -19.58 -2.68 24.17
C ALA A 351 -18.08 -2.41 23.99
N ASP A 352 -17.69 -1.56 23.01
CA ASP A 352 -16.30 -1.16 22.81
C ASP A 352 -16.17 0.33 22.43
N PRO A 353 -15.78 1.20 23.36
CA PRO A 353 -15.62 2.63 23.12
C PRO A 353 -14.58 3.01 22.05
N GLN A 354 -13.63 2.12 21.68
CA GLN A 354 -12.70 2.42 20.60
C GLN A 354 -13.40 2.57 19.26
N LEU A 355 -14.53 1.84 19.05
CA LEU A 355 -15.32 1.92 17.82
C LEU A 355 -15.92 3.32 17.62
N ALA A 356 -16.39 3.97 18.68
CA ALA A 356 -16.91 5.32 18.62
C ALA A 356 -15.82 6.37 18.26
N ARG A 357 -14.55 6.13 18.64
CA ARG A 357 -13.44 7.02 18.25
C ARG A 357 -13.20 7.02 16.75
N CYS A 358 -13.54 5.94 16.05
CA CYS A 358 -13.38 5.86 14.57
C CYS A 358 -14.23 6.90 13.83
N ASP A 359 -15.26 7.50 14.44
CA ASP A 359 -16.02 8.59 13.82
C ASP A 359 -15.20 9.86 13.62
N LYS A 360 -14.06 10.01 14.34
CA LYS A 360 -13.11 11.10 14.19
C LYS A 360 -12.11 10.88 13.05
N LEU A 361 -12.03 9.66 12.51
CA LEU A 361 -11.17 9.35 11.38
C LEU A 361 -11.73 10.01 10.10
N ARG A 362 -10.83 10.56 9.31
CA ARG A 362 -11.16 11.35 8.11
C ARG A 362 -10.71 10.63 6.86
N THR A 363 -11.50 10.79 5.81
CA THR A 363 -11.19 10.30 4.48
C THR A 363 -11.13 11.45 3.48
N ASP A 364 -10.39 11.27 2.40
CA ASP A 364 -10.34 12.19 1.27
C ASP A 364 -10.25 11.39 -0.04
N TRP A 365 -10.19 12.08 -1.18
CA TRP A 365 -10.20 11.42 -2.47
C TRP A 365 -8.79 11.31 -3.05
N MET A 366 -8.43 10.09 -3.42
CA MET A 366 -7.31 9.75 -4.29
C MET A 366 -7.82 8.67 -5.23
N THR A 367 -7.86 8.95 -6.53
CA THR A 367 -8.61 8.11 -7.47
C THR A 367 -7.89 8.02 -8.81
N GLY A 368 -7.89 6.82 -9.36
CA GLY A 368 -7.25 6.51 -10.64
C GLY A 368 -8.04 6.96 -11.86
N ILE A 369 -7.31 7.43 -12.86
CA ILE A 369 -7.77 7.59 -14.23
C ILE A 369 -6.74 6.99 -15.17
N GLN A 370 -7.18 6.22 -16.17
CA GLN A 370 -6.33 5.64 -17.20
C GLN A 370 -6.58 6.30 -18.54
N PHE A 371 -5.50 6.56 -19.29
CA PHE A 371 -5.52 6.98 -20.69
C PHE A 371 -4.96 5.87 -21.56
N TYR A 372 -5.72 5.47 -22.57
CA TYR A 372 -5.34 4.41 -23.51
C TYR A 372 -4.80 5.05 -24.78
N LEU A 373 -3.61 4.62 -25.19
CA LEU A 373 -2.83 5.24 -26.25
C LEU A 373 -2.62 4.29 -27.41
N SER A 374 -2.68 4.80 -28.64
CA SER A 374 -2.46 4.03 -29.87
C SER A 374 -0.98 3.71 -30.14
N GLU A 375 -0.06 4.39 -29.46
CA GLU A 375 1.39 4.19 -29.57
C GLU A 375 2.02 3.98 -28.20
N PRO A 376 3.09 3.17 -28.07
CA PRO A 376 3.85 3.08 -26.83
C PRO A 376 4.42 4.46 -26.45
N THR A 377 4.24 4.86 -25.22
CA THR A 377 4.67 6.17 -24.70
C THR A 377 5.44 5.98 -23.38
N PRO A 378 6.64 5.37 -23.41
CA PRO A 378 7.47 5.21 -22.23
C PRO A 378 8.15 6.52 -21.88
N ILE A 379 7.57 7.31 -20.97
CA ILE A 379 8.09 8.62 -20.56
C ILE A 379 9.34 8.44 -19.70
N VAL A 380 9.25 7.55 -18.72
CA VAL A 380 10.32 7.16 -17.80
C VAL A 380 10.09 5.70 -17.38
N HIS A 381 11.15 4.97 -17.08
CA HIS A 381 10.99 3.60 -16.57
C HIS A 381 10.71 3.60 -15.06
N GLY A 382 9.55 4.15 -14.69
CA GLY A 382 9.09 4.29 -13.31
C GLY A 382 7.93 5.27 -13.14
N HIS A 383 7.73 5.69 -11.89
CA HIS A 383 6.69 6.64 -11.54
C HIS A 383 7.05 8.09 -11.92
N ILE A 384 6.02 8.88 -12.20
CA ILE A 384 6.11 10.30 -12.50
C ILE A 384 5.34 11.07 -11.44
N ASN A 385 5.99 12.03 -10.79
CA ASN A 385 5.35 12.98 -9.90
C ASN A 385 5.23 14.33 -10.62
N HIS A 386 4.02 14.75 -10.97
CA HIS A 386 3.73 16.04 -11.60
C HIS A 386 3.62 17.12 -10.51
N ILE A 387 4.79 17.57 -10.03
CA ILE A 387 4.90 18.34 -8.78
C ILE A 387 4.23 19.72 -8.84
N ASP A 388 4.07 20.30 -10.02
CA ASP A 388 3.40 21.58 -10.24
C ASP A 388 1.92 21.44 -10.65
N SER A 389 1.41 20.19 -10.76
CA SER A 389 0.01 19.94 -11.08
C SER A 389 -0.90 20.41 -9.93
N PRO A 390 -1.88 21.30 -10.20
CA PRO A 390 -2.85 21.71 -9.18
C PRO A 390 -3.63 20.56 -8.55
N TRP A 391 -3.86 19.49 -9.32
CA TRP A 391 -4.57 18.31 -8.83
C TRP A 391 -3.65 17.24 -8.24
N SER A 392 -2.37 17.57 -8.00
CA SER A 392 -1.38 16.67 -7.39
C SER A 392 -1.37 15.30 -8.07
N ILE A 393 -1.18 15.32 -9.39
CA ILE A 393 -1.21 14.13 -10.23
C ILE A 393 0.10 13.36 -10.09
N THR A 394 -0.01 12.05 -9.98
CA THR A 394 1.08 11.09 -10.21
C THR A 394 0.70 10.16 -11.35
N SER A 395 1.67 9.63 -12.10
CA SER A 395 1.38 8.76 -13.24
C SER A 395 2.44 7.71 -13.49
N ILE A 396 2.09 6.72 -14.32
CA ILE A 396 3.00 5.68 -14.81
C ILE A 396 2.51 5.14 -16.15
N SER A 397 3.43 4.93 -17.12
CA SER A 397 3.16 4.16 -18.33
C SER A 397 3.27 2.68 -18.01
N GLN A 398 2.15 1.95 -18.08
CA GLN A 398 2.04 0.58 -17.56
C GLN A 398 2.60 -0.47 -18.52
N ALA A 399 2.40 -0.33 -19.83
CA ALA A 399 2.70 -1.37 -20.81
C ALA A 399 4.17 -1.83 -20.77
N GLN A 400 5.10 -0.92 -20.50
CA GLN A 400 6.53 -1.24 -20.41
C GLN A 400 6.87 -2.22 -19.28
N PHE A 401 6.01 -2.35 -18.26
CA PHE A 401 6.19 -3.27 -17.13
C PHE A 401 5.45 -4.58 -17.32
N TRP A 402 4.45 -4.64 -18.21
CA TRP A 402 3.62 -5.82 -18.39
C TRP A 402 4.24 -6.80 -19.39
N SER A 403 5.40 -7.36 -19.01
CA SER A 403 6.26 -8.16 -19.88
C SER A 403 5.62 -9.42 -20.48
N GLY A 404 4.56 -9.95 -19.86
CA GLY A 404 3.79 -11.09 -20.36
C GLY A 404 2.67 -10.74 -21.34
N HIS A 405 2.42 -9.45 -21.55
CA HIS A 405 1.30 -8.93 -22.31
C HIS A 405 1.73 -8.05 -23.48
N ASP A 406 0.97 -8.15 -24.54
CA ASP A 406 0.97 -7.19 -25.64
C ASP A 406 -0.41 -6.56 -25.69
N PHE A 407 -0.50 -5.24 -25.51
CA PHE A 407 -1.78 -4.55 -25.44
C PHE A 407 -2.65 -4.80 -26.67
N ARG A 408 -2.07 -4.74 -27.87
CA ARG A 408 -2.81 -4.94 -29.14
C ARG A 408 -3.30 -6.36 -29.31
N ARG A 409 -2.52 -7.33 -28.84
CA ARG A 409 -2.88 -8.74 -28.92
C ARG A 409 -3.93 -9.12 -27.88
N ASP A 410 -3.79 -8.61 -26.65
CA ASP A 410 -4.46 -9.16 -25.47
C ASP A 410 -5.69 -8.35 -25.03
N PHE A 411 -5.75 -7.05 -25.35
CA PHE A 411 -6.77 -6.14 -24.82
C PHE A 411 -7.48 -5.31 -25.89
N GLY A 412 -8.67 -4.85 -25.54
CA GLY A 412 -9.44 -3.88 -26.32
C GLY A 412 -9.85 -4.39 -27.69
N ASP A 413 -9.85 -3.50 -28.66
CA ASP A 413 -10.13 -3.80 -30.07
C ASP A 413 -8.86 -4.15 -30.88
N GLY A 414 -7.68 -4.10 -30.25
CA GLY A 414 -6.39 -4.37 -30.86
C GLY A 414 -5.68 -3.12 -31.40
N THR A 415 -6.22 -1.93 -31.19
CA THR A 415 -5.60 -0.66 -31.61
C THR A 415 -4.80 0.00 -30.49
N THR A 416 -5.10 -0.29 -29.22
CA THR A 416 -4.40 0.25 -28.04
C THR A 416 -3.03 -0.40 -27.87
N ALA A 417 -1.99 0.43 -27.67
CA ALA A 417 -0.61 -0.02 -27.48
C ALA A 417 -0.05 0.26 -26.08
N ASP A 418 -0.62 1.23 -25.35
CA ASP A 418 -0.15 1.61 -24.02
C ASP A 418 -1.30 2.09 -23.14
N CYS A 419 -1.04 2.10 -21.83
CA CYS A 419 -1.93 2.63 -20.81
C CYS A 419 -1.13 3.55 -19.87
N LEU A 420 -1.44 4.84 -19.90
CA LEU A 420 -0.93 5.80 -18.92
C LEU A 420 -1.90 5.85 -17.74
N SER A 421 -1.51 5.26 -16.62
CA SER A 421 -2.29 5.26 -15.39
C SER A 421 -1.93 6.45 -14.52
N CYS A 422 -2.91 7.19 -14.04
CA CYS A 422 -2.73 8.40 -13.24
C CYS A 422 -3.56 8.33 -11.97
N ASP A 423 -3.06 8.92 -10.88
CA ASP A 423 -3.82 9.17 -9.65
C ASP A 423 -4.01 10.67 -9.45
N ILE A 424 -5.26 11.06 -9.16
CA ILE A 424 -5.64 12.42 -8.80
C ILE A 424 -5.75 12.49 -7.28
N SER A 425 -4.88 13.27 -6.62
CA SER A 425 -4.83 13.37 -5.16
C SER A 425 -5.39 14.69 -4.61
N GLU A 426 -5.65 15.71 -5.44
CA GLU A 426 -6.26 16.98 -5.02
C GLU A 426 -7.53 17.25 -5.83
N TRP A 427 -8.67 17.20 -5.15
CA TRP A 427 -10.00 17.31 -5.78
C TRP A 427 -10.68 18.65 -5.51
N ASP A 428 -10.08 19.51 -4.66
CA ASP A 428 -10.69 20.75 -4.18
C ASP A 428 -10.00 22.01 -4.68
N LYS A 429 -8.93 21.89 -5.50
CA LYS A 429 -8.27 23.03 -6.15
C LYS A 429 -8.75 23.23 -7.58
N PRO A 430 -8.84 24.50 -8.05
CA PRO A 430 -9.11 24.78 -9.45
C PRO A 430 -8.04 24.18 -10.38
N GLY A 431 -8.47 23.58 -11.50
CA GLY A 431 -7.59 23.12 -12.57
C GLY A 431 -7.15 24.26 -13.49
N ILE A 432 -6.30 23.93 -14.47
CA ILE A 432 -5.69 24.90 -15.40
C ILE A 432 -6.55 25.17 -16.64
N LEU A 433 -7.36 24.19 -17.07
CA LEU A 433 -8.14 24.28 -18.32
C LEU A 433 -9.50 24.95 -18.09
N TYR A 434 -10.20 24.54 -17.04
CA TYR A 434 -11.58 25.00 -16.76
C TYR A 434 -11.69 25.95 -15.58
N GLY A 435 -10.65 26.10 -14.75
CA GLY A 435 -10.71 26.87 -13.50
C GLY A 435 -11.70 26.30 -12.46
N LYS A 436 -12.19 25.07 -12.67
CA LYS A 436 -13.08 24.34 -11.76
C LYS A 436 -12.26 23.40 -10.87
N THR A 437 -12.78 23.07 -9.70
CA THR A 437 -12.25 21.94 -8.92
C THR A 437 -12.67 20.63 -9.58
N ALA A 438 -11.92 19.55 -9.37
CA ALA A 438 -12.26 18.24 -9.94
C ALA A 438 -13.67 17.78 -9.53
N LYS A 439 -14.12 18.09 -8.32
CA LYS A 439 -15.49 17.79 -7.83
C LYS A 439 -16.58 18.60 -8.55
N GLN A 440 -16.24 19.71 -9.19
CA GLN A 440 -17.18 20.55 -9.98
C GLN A 440 -17.21 20.19 -11.47
N CYS A 441 -16.29 19.35 -11.90
CA CYS A 441 -16.17 18.89 -13.28
C CYS A 441 -17.16 17.74 -13.58
N THR A 442 -17.50 17.57 -14.85
CA THR A 442 -18.03 16.30 -15.36
C THR A 442 -16.89 15.29 -15.47
N ARG A 443 -17.20 14.01 -15.64
CA ARG A 443 -16.17 12.96 -15.85
C ARG A 443 -15.29 13.26 -17.06
N GLU A 444 -15.89 13.75 -18.13
CA GLU A 444 -15.17 14.14 -19.36
C GLU A 444 -14.29 15.37 -19.14
N GLU A 445 -14.76 16.38 -18.41
CA GLU A 445 -13.97 17.55 -18.04
C GLU A 445 -12.78 17.14 -17.16
N VAL A 446 -12.96 16.19 -16.22
CA VAL A 446 -11.85 15.63 -15.42
C VAL A 446 -10.79 15.00 -16.32
N ALA A 447 -11.19 14.17 -17.28
CA ALA A 447 -10.23 13.53 -18.20
C ALA A 447 -9.44 14.55 -19.02
N LYS A 448 -10.12 15.56 -19.59
CA LYS A 448 -9.47 16.63 -20.37
C LYS A 448 -8.54 17.49 -19.51
N GLU A 449 -8.96 17.81 -18.29
CA GLU A 449 -8.16 18.60 -17.35
C GLU A 449 -6.90 17.85 -16.92
N VAL A 450 -7.02 16.56 -16.56
CA VAL A 450 -5.86 15.72 -16.21
C VAL A 450 -4.88 15.65 -17.38
N TRP A 451 -5.37 15.37 -18.60
CA TRP A 451 -4.53 15.33 -19.79
C TRP A 451 -3.79 16.66 -20.04
N ALA A 452 -4.48 17.78 -19.86
CA ALA A 452 -3.85 19.11 -19.98
C ALA A 452 -2.79 19.36 -18.91
N GLN A 453 -3.02 18.92 -17.66
CA GLN A 453 -2.04 19.07 -16.57
C GLN A 453 -0.81 18.17 -16.78
N LEU A 454 -0.98 16.96 -17.33
CA LEU A 454 0.14 16.10 -17.73
C LEU A 454 1.01 16.77 -18.81
N LYS A 455 0.38 17.28 -19.86
CA LYS A 455 1.07 18.01 -20.96
C LYS A 455 1.78 19.26 -20.44
N ALA A 456 1.17 20.01 -19.54
CA ALA A 456 1.76 21.22 -18.97
C ALA A 456 3.10 20.98 -18.25
N GLY A 457 3.34 19.77 -17.74
CA GLY A 457 4.60 19.39 -17.10
C GLY A 457 5.55 18.61 -18.00
N LEU A 458 5.05 17.95 -19.06
CA LEU A 458 5.88 17.07 -19.91
C LEU A 458 6.23 17.67 -21.27
N ASP A 459 5.40 18.56 -21.81
CA ASP A 459 5.55 19.13 -23.15
C ASP A 459 6.14 20.56 -23.15
N ASP A 460 6.52 21.09 -22.01
CA ASP A 460 6.89 22.52 -21.81
C ASP A 460 8.32 22.86 -22.21
N THR A 461 9.17 21.86 -22.45
CA THR A 461 10.59 22.06 -22.84
C THR A 461 10.82 22.04 -24.35
N GLY A 462 9.75 22.24 -25.15
CA GLY A 462 9.80 22.27 -26.62
C GLY A 462 9.82 20.88 -27.27
N ARG A 463 9.65 19.82 -26.48
CA ARG A 463 9.47 18.44 -26.94
C ARG A 463 8.06 17.97 -26.61
N GLU A 464 7.28 17.62 -27.63
CA GLU A 464 5.97 17.01 -27.41
C GLU A 464 6.14 15.55 -26.99
N VAL A 465 5.89 15.26 -25.71
CA VAL A 465 5.94 13.92 -25.11
C VAL A 465 4.58 13.23 -25.23
N LEU A 466 3.50 13.96 -24.95
CA LEU A 466 2.11 13.51 -25.02
C LEU A 466 1.39 14.14 -26.22
N LYS A 467 1.27 13.38 -27.31
CA LYS A 467 0.54 13.83 -28.50
C LYS A 467 -0.96 13.58 -28.33
N ASP A 468 -1.78 14.58 -28.62
CA ASP A 468 -3.24 14.41 -28.60
C ASP A 468 -3.72 13.35 -29.60
N SER A 469 -2.99 13.17 -30.72
CA SER A 469 -3.32 12.20 -31.77
C SER A 469 -3.20 10.73 -31.34
N VAL A 470 -2.45 10.43 -30.28
CA VAL A 470 -2.31 9.05 -29.78
C VAL A 470 -3.34 8.71 -28.70
N LEU A 471 -4.03 9.69 -28.13
CA LEU A 471 -5.07 9.47 -27.13
C LEU A 471 -6.33 8.88 -27.78
N GLN A 472 -6.66 7.65 -27.42
CA GLN A 472 -7.83 6.94 -27.95
C GLN A 472 -9.06 7.05 -27.05
N SER A 473 -8.87 6.78 -25.76
CA SER A 473 -9.93 6.79 -24.78
C SER A 473 -9.38 6.94 -23.36
N TRP A 474 -10.28 7.06 -22.40
CA TRP A 474 -9.93 7.17 -20.99
C TRP A 474 -10.94 6.41 -20.13
N PHE A 475 -10.53 6.07 -18.91
CA PHE A 475 -11.38 5.43 -17.90
C PHE A 475 -11.11 6.06 -16.55
N LEU A 476 -12.09 6.78 -16.01
CA LEU A 476 -12.09 7.25 -14.62
C LEU A 476 -12.77 6.20 -13.75
N ASP A 477 -12.23 5.94 -12.57
CA ASP A 477 -12.81 4.98 -11.62
C ASP A 477 -14.32 5.21 -11.43
N PRO A 478 -15.16 4.17 -11.58
CA PRO A 478 -16.60 4.26 -11.42
C PRO A 478 -17.06 4.55 -9.98
N ALA A 479 -16.18 4.40 -8.97
CA ALA A 479 -16.48 4.81 -7.61
C ALA A 479 -16.74 6.31 -7.48
N VAL A 480 -16.18 7.11 -8.40
CA VAL A 480 -16.39 8.56 -8.47
C VAL A 480 -17.62 8.86 -9.32
N GLN A 481 -18.60 9.50 -8.72
CA GLN A 481 -19.81 9.99 -9.38
C GLN A 481 -19.78 11.52 -9.43
N LEU A 482 -19.82 12.09 -10.65
CA LEU A 482 -19.77 13.53 -10.94
C LEU A 482 -21.00 13.92 -11.76
N GLY A 483 -21.43 15.16 -11.59
CA GLY A 483 -22.69 15.62 -12.20
C GLY A 483 -23.89 15.37 -11.28
N GLY A 484 -25.02 16.03 -11.51
CA GLY A 484 -26.24 15.83 -10.70
C GLY A 484 -26.26 16.51 -9.33
N GLY A 485 -25.40 17.47 -9.07
CA GLY A 485 -25.43 18.36 -7.89
C GLY A 485 -24.37 18.10 -6.83
N ARG A 486 -24.16 16.87 -6.37
CA ARG A 486 -23.13 16.55 -5.36
C ARG A 486 -22.20 15.45 -5.89
N ALA A 487 -20.91 15.75 -5.96
CA ALA A 487 -19.90 14.74 -6.25
C ALA A 487 -19.77 13.75 -5.08
N THR A 488 -19.66 12.46 -5.38
CA THR A 488 -19.45 11.38 -4.39
C THR A 488 -18.32 10.46 -4.82
N ASN A 489 -17.65 9.85 -3.86
CA ASN A 489 -16.69 8.78 -4.07
C ASN A 489 -16.96 7.67 -3.06
N ASP A 490 -17.27 6.47 -3.55
CA ASP A 490 -17.60 5.30 -2.73
C ASP A 490 -16.34 4.55 -2.23
N GLU A 491 -15.16 4.90 -2.74
CA GLU A 491 -13.87 4.29 -2.36
C GLU A 491 -12.87 5.36 -1.94
N GLN A 492 -13.20 6.10 -0.87
CA GLN A 492 -12.33 7.14 -0.34
C GLN A 492 -11.06 6.55 0.30
N LEU A 493 -10.01 7.36 0.38
CA LEU A 493 -8.76 7.03 1.07
C LEU A 493 -8.80 7.58 2.50
N LEU A 494 -8.41 6.76 3.49
CA LEU A 494 -8.14 7.25 4.85
C LEU A 494 -6.97 8.22 4.80
N ILE A 495 -7.14 9.41 5.39
CA ILE A 495 -6.09 10.40 5.55
C ILE A 495 -5.67 10.53 7.02
N HIS A 496 -4.46 11.02 7.24
CA HIS A 496 -3.84 11.09 8.56
C HIS A 496 -3.54 12.54 8.99
N PRO A 497 -4.58 13.38 9.25
CA PRO A 497 -4.38 14.67 9.88
C PRO A 497 -3.90 14.51 11.33
N VAL A 498 -3.41 15.61 11.91
CA VAL A 498 -3.02 15.67 13.31
C VAL A 498 -4.11 15.11 14.22
N GLY A 499 -3.70 14.38 15.27
CA GLY A 499 -4.62 13.75 16.21
C GLY A 499 -5.35 12.50 15.69
N THR A 500 -4.95 11.94 14.57
CA THR A 500 -5.56 10.71 14.00
C THR A 500 -5.19 9.46 14.79
N TRP A 501 -3.92 9.33 15.16
CA TRP A 501 -3.40 8.11 15.78
C TRP A 501 -4.17 7.62 17.01
N PRO A 502 -4.48 8.44 18.03
CA PRO A 502 -5.21 7.98 19.21
C PRO A 502 -6.66 7.57 18.93
N ASN A 503 -7.20 7.91 17.77
CA ASN A 503 -8.55 7.58 17.33
C ASN A 503 -8.61 6.31 16.48
N ARG A 504 -7.48 5.81 16.01
CA ARG A 504 -7.38 4.53 15.30
C ARG A 504 -7.52 3.38 16.31
N PRO A 505 -8.33 2.35 16.02
CA PRO A 505 -8.50 1.20 16.92
C PRO A 505 -7.33 0.23 16.81
N THR A 506 -7.23 -0.68 17.80
CA THR A 506 -6.43 -1.90 17.68
C THR A 506 -7.21 -2.99 16.95
N SER A 507 -6.53 -4.05 16.51
CA SER A 507 -7.20 -5.22 15.89
C SER A 507 -8.09 -5.98 16.87
N ARG A 508 -7.78 -5.99 18.16
CA ARG A 508 -8.58 -6.62 19.21
C ARG A 508 -9.63 -5.62 19.70
N THR A 509 -10.88 -6.04 19.75
CA THR A 509 -11.98 -5.29 20.38
C THR A 509 -12.23 -5.79 21.82
N ALA A 510 -13.06 -5.05 22.55
CA ALA A 510 -13.57 -5.52 23.84
C ALA A 510 -14.65 -6.62 23.69
N ILE A 511 -15.15 -6.85 22.48
CA ILE A 511 -16.11 -7.93 22.17
C ILE A 511 -15.31 -9.19 21.83
N PRO A 512 -15.37 -10.28 22.61
CA PRO A 512 -14.42 -11.38 22.55
C PRO A 512 -14.32 -12.10 21.20
N ASN A 513 -15.38 -12.11 20.40
CA ASN A 513 -15.39 -12.77 19.09
C ASN A 513 -15.42 -11.81 17.89
N PHE A 514 -15.07 -10.54 18.11
CA PHE A 514 -15.08 -9.52 17.06
C PHE A 514 -13.71 -8.82 16.94
N PHE A 515 -13.15 -8.83 15.74
CA PHE A 515 -11.82 -8.30 15.45
C PHE A 515 -11.87 -7.33 14.28
N LEU A 516 -10.96 -6.35 14.30
CA LEU A 516 -10.85 -5.32 13.26
C LEU A 516 -9.60 -5.54 12.41
N SER A 517 -9.76 -5.37 11.12
CA SER A 517 -8.69 -5.38 10.13
C SER A 517 -8.96 -4.32 9.08
N GLY A 518 -7.92 -3.71 8.57
CA GLY A 518 -8.00 -2.66 7.56
C GLY A 518 -6.89 -1.62 7.77
N ASP A 519 -6.74 -0.75 6.82
CA ASP A 519 -5.73 0.31 6.81
C ASP A 519 -5.94 1.39 7.90
N TYR A 520 -7.13 1.42 8.52
CA TYR A 520 -7.46 2.33 9.63
C TYR A 520 -7.05 1.79 11.02
N VAL A 521 -6.74 0.50 11.13
CA VAL A 521 -6.27 -0.13 12.39
C VAL A 521 -4.83 0.30 12.66
N GLN A 522 -4.47 0.46 13.95
CA GLN A 522 -3.11 0.79 14.36
C GLN A 522 -2.12 -0.30 13.97
N VAL A 523 -1.20 0.04 13.11
CA VAL A 523 -0.05 -0.79 12.70
C VAL A 523 1.20 0.07 12.60
N ASP A 524 2.36 -0.56 12.55
CA ASP A 524 3.64 0.14 12.63
C ASP A 524 3.91 1.08 11.43
N ILE A 525 3.40 0.75 10.24
CA ILE A 525 3.56 1.61 9.05
C ILE A 525 2.79 2.93 9.14
N ASP A 526 1.76 3.01 9.99
CA ASP A 526 0.98 4.22 10.27
C ASP A 526 0.45 4.97 9.03
N LEU A 527 0.06 4.25 8.00
CA LEU A 527 -0.45 4.83 6.75
C LEU A 527 -1.51 3.92 6.13
N ALA A 528 -2.46 4.52 5.41
CA ALA A 528 -3.43 3.79 4.59
C ALA A 528 -2.72 3.12 3.41
N THR A 529 -2.37 1.85 3.57
CA THR A 529 -1.61 1.06 2.60
C THR A 529 -2.06 -0.39 2.55
N MET A 530 -1.72 -1.08 1.47
CA MET A 530 -1.89 -2.53 1.36
C MET A 530 -1.09 -3.28 2.44
N GLU A 531 0.08 -2.78 2.80
CA GLU A 531 0.90 -3.32 3.90
C GLU A 531 0.20 -3.16 5.25
N GLY A 532 -0.38 -1.97 5.51
CA GLY A 532 -1.14 -1.71 6.73
C GLY A 532 -2.37 -2.61 6.84
N ALA A 533 -3.09 -2.82 5.73
CA ALA A 533 -4.20 -3.73 5.64
C ALA A 533 -3.79 -5.19 5.91
N ASN A 534 -2.66 -5.64 5.35
CA ASN A 534 -2.11 -6.97 5.58
C ASN A 534 -1.62 -7.16 7.02
N ALA A 535 -0.84 -6.22 7.55
CA ALA A 535 -0.33 -6.29 8.93
C ALA A 535 -1.45 -6.31 9.97
N SER A 536 -2.48 -5.45 9.81
CA SER A 536 -3.63 -5.44 10.72
C SER A 536 -4.44 -6.74 10.69
N ALA A 537 -4.57 -7.36 9.50
CA ALA A 537 -5.22 -8.65 9.38
C ALA A 537 -4.46 -9.76 10.13
N ARG A 538 -3.15 -9.79 10.03
CA ARG A 538 -2.29 -10.72 10.78
C ARG A 538 -2.41 -10.49 12.29
N GLN A 539 -2.47 -9.23 12.74
CA GLN A 539 -2.73 -8.90 14.14
C GLN A 539 -4.12 -9.39 14.60
N ALA A 540 -5.17 -9.17 13.77
CA ALA A 540 -6.52 -9.65 14.05
C ALA A 540 -6.58 -11.18 14.16
N VAL A 541 -5.94 -11.88 13.23
CA VAL A 541 -5.84 -13.35 13.28
C VAL A 541 -5.09 -13.82 14.52
N ASN A 542 -3.97 -13.19 14.90
CA ASN A 542 -3.25 -13.53 16.13
C ASN A 542 -4.11 -13.34 17.38
N ALA A 543 -4.88 -12.25 17.44
CA ALA A 543 -5.81 -12.01 18.53
C ALA A 543 -6.94 -13.04 18.57
N LEU A 544 -7.48 -13.45 17.41
CA LEU A 544 -8.49 -14.50 17.29
C LEU A 544 -7.93 -15.85 17.72
N LEU A 545 -6.73 -16.23 17.29
CA LEU A 545 -6.08 -17.49 17.69
C LEU A 545 -5.88 -17.58 19.21
N GLU A 546 -5.56 -16.45 19.83
CA GLU A 546 -5.41 -16.36 21.28
C GLU A 546 -6.75 -16.56 21.98
N GLU A 547 -7.78 -15.82 21.58
CA GLU A 547 -9.12 -15.89 22.15
C GLU A 547 -9.77 -17.26 21.92
N ALA A 548 -9.48 -17.88 20.78
CA ALA A 548 -9.92 -19.24 20.45
C ALA A 548 -9.17 -20.34 21.23
N GLY A 549 -8.13 -20.00 21.97
CA GLY A 549 -7.24 -20.99 22.61
C GLY A 549 -6.59 -21.93 21.58
N SER A 550 -6.34 -21.44 20.35
CA SER A 550 -5.77 -22.24 19.27
C SER A 550 -4.28 -22.48 19.49
N GLY A 551 -3.84 -23.73 19.32
CA GLY A 551 -2.41 -24.11 19.30
C GLY A 551 -1.72 -23.84 17.95
N ALA A 552 -2.40 -23.25 16.96
CA ALA A 552 -1.81 -22.93 15.67
C ALA A 552 -0.71 -21.86 15.81
N GLU A 553 0.28 -21.92 14.92
CA GLU A 553 1.36 -20.93 14.88
C GLU A 553 0.82 -19.52 14.63
N ARG A 554 1.35 -18.53 15.36
CA ARG A 554 1.00 -17.14 15.18
C ARG A 554 1.49 -16.62 13.83
N CYS A 555 0.74 -15.69 13.23
CA CYS A 555 1.21 -14.96 12.07
C CYS A 555 2.42 -14.12 12.45
N THR A 556 3.45 -14.12 11.63
CA THR A 556 4.55 -13.17 11.75
C THR A 556 4.03 -11.79 11.37
N VAL A 557 4.24 -10.80 12.23
CA VAL A 557 4.00 -9.38 11.95
C VAL A 557 5.34 -8.66 12.02
N THR A 558 5.85 -8.28 10.88
CA THR A 558 7.14 -7.60 10.77
C THR A 558 6.95 -6.09 10.92
N SER A 559 7.72 -5.51 11.83
CA SER A 559 7.75 -4.06 12.06
C SER A 559 8.70 -3.34 11.11
N LEU A 560 8.51 -2.04 10.95
CA LEU A 560 9.46 -1.18 10.25
C LEU A 560 10.84 -1.22 10.93
N TYR A 561 11.89 -1.10 10.12
CA TYR A 561 13.26 -1.08 10.64
C TYR A 561 13.50 0.14 11.53
N ARG A 562 14.11 -0.09 12.67
CA ARG A 562 14.57 0.94 13.60
C ARG A 562 16.01 0.67 14.00
N PRO A 563 16.96 1.58 13.64
CA PRO A 563 18.38 1.38 13.95
C PRO A 563 18.62 1.45 15.46
N ARG A 564 19.36 0.47 15.97
CA ARG A 564 19.76 0.39 17.38
C ARG A 564 20.69 1.53 17.78
N GLU A 565 21.43 2.04 16.83
CA GLU A 565 22.38 3.15 16.99
C GLU A 565 21.70 4.44 17.46
N LEU A 566 20.43 4.61 17.16
CA LEU A 566 19.64 5.78 17.59
C LEU A 566 19.02 5.61 18.98
N GLU A 567 19.04 4.42 19.57
CA GLU A 567 18.33 4.14 20.82
C GLU A 567 18.86 4.98 21.99
N GLY A 568 20.17 5.21 22.09
CA GLY A 568 20.76 6.08 23.11
C GLY A 568 20.26 7.53 23.03
N PHE A 569 20.07 8.05 21.81
CA PHE A 569 19.49 9.40 21.60
C PHE A 569 18.01 9.45 21.99
N LYS A 570 17.25 8.42 21.66
CA LYS A 570 15.82 8.30 22.03
C LYS A 570 15.64 8.20 23.55
N GLN A 571 16.51 7.47 24.25
CA GLN A 571 16.49 7.40 25.72
C GLN A 571 16.81 8.76 26.35
N ARG A 572 17.79 9.48 25.82
CA ARG A 572 18.11 10.84 26.27
C ARG A 572 16.94 11.79 26.02
N ASP A 573 16.30 11.69 24.86
CA ASP A 573 15.12 12.50 24.53
C ASP A 573 13.93 12.19 25.44
N ARG A 574 13.73 10.92 25.81
CA ARG A 574 12.70 10.52 26.78
C ARG A 574 12.87 11.20 28.14
N LEU A 575 14.12 11.31 28.62
CA LEU A 575 14.40 12.04 29.85
C LEU A 575 14.09 13.52 29.70
N ARG A 576 14.51 14.15 28.61
CA ARG A 576 14.19 15.56 28.31
C ARG A 576 12.70 15.79 28.21
N TRP A 577 11.98 14.93 27.51
CA TRP A 577 10.53 15.00 27.36
C TRP A 577 9.80 14.93 28.70
N ARG A 578 10.21 14.04 29.60
CA ARG A 578 9.66 13.97 30.98
C ARG A 578 9.89 15.22 31.79
N LEU A 579 10.94 15.98 31.51
CA LEU A 579 11.27 17.25 32.13
C LEU A 579 10.62 18.47 31.42
N GLY A 580 9.77 18.24 30.41
CA GLY A 580 9.14 19.31 29.62
C GLY A 580 10.12 20.02 28.66
N LEU A 581 11.29 19.46 28.41
CA LEU A 581 12.31 20.03 27.53
C LEU A 581 12.15 19.56 26.09
N GLY A 582 12.47 20.43 25.11
CA GLY A 582 12.52 20.08 23.68
C GLY A 582 13.55 18.98 23.37
N ASN A 583 13.47 18.39 22.16
CA ASN A 583 14.51 17.48 21.66
C ASN A 583 15.88 18.19 21.63
N ALA A 584 16.98 17.46 21.89
CA ALA A 584 18.31 18.07 21.98
C ALA A 584 18.83 18.64 20.65
N PHE A 585 18.30 18.16 19.52
CA PHE A 585 18.62 18.60 18.16
C PHE A 585 17.65 19.68 17.65
N ASP A 586 16.58 19.98 18.40
CA ASP A 586 15.63 21.04 18.05
C ASP A 586 16.16 22.38 18.59
N VAL A 587 17.07 22.98 17.84
CA VAL A 587 17.75 24.22 18.23
C VAL A 587 17.06 25.50 17.72
N GLY A 588 15.79 25.43 17.36
CA GLY A 588 14.98 26.60 17.01
C GLY A 588 14.71 26.80 15.54
#